data_6a5401bce5d185b642bfdb7e24f56031
#
_entry.id   6a5401bce5d185b642bfdb7e24f56031
#
_cell.length_a   1.000
_cell.length_b   1.000
_cell.length_c   1.000
_cell.angle_alpha   90.00
_cell.angle_beta   90.00
_cell.angle_gamma   90.00
#
_symmetry.space_group_name_H-M   'P 1'
#
loop_
_entity.id
_entity.type
_entity.pdbx_description
1 polymer ?
#
loop_
_entity_poly.entity_id
_entity_poly.type
_entity_poly.pdbx_seq_one_letter_code
_entity_poly.pdbx_strand_id
1 'polypeptide(L)'
;MATFLSTMIDRAKADKKTIVLPEGNDERILEAAEKALEQGLANIVIVGKPEEVAAKGFKLDGATIIDNTEGELRKEMAEAFYELRKSKGVTPEQADAQMDDVMYFGTMLLKTGHADGLVGGACHATKDVLHPALRIIKTAPGSKLVSSFFVMEVSNCEFGDAGTFMFSDCAVCIQPNAEDLSEIAVATAKSYEKLLGAEARVAMLSHSSYGSVKDDDTQKVVEALALAKQKAPEFAIDGELQADAALVPSVAASKAPDSPVAGKANVLVFPDLDAANIGYKLVQRLAKAEAYGPITQGLGAPMNDLSRGCSAEDVLGVIAITAVQAQEA
;
A
#
# COMPACT_ATOMS: atom_id res chain seq x y z
N MET A 1 6.91 3.47 23.97
CA MET A 1 7.65 3.46 22.68
C MET A 1 6.83 4.26 21.68
N ALA A 2 7.45 4.91 20.69
CA ALA A 2 6.69 5.53 19.61
C ALA A 2 5.97 4.40 18.82
N THR A 3 4.72 4.63 18.44
CA THR A 3 3.98 3.71 17.55
C THR A 3 4.49 3.88 16.13
N PHE A 4 4.23 2.88 15.28
CA PHE A 4 4.55 3.01 13.84
C PHE A 4 3.93 4.27 13.24
N LEU A 5 2.64 4.50 13.51
CA LEU A 5 1.93 5.69 13.00
C LEU A 5 2.59 7.00 13.46
N SER A 6 2.96 7.11 14.74
CA SER A 6 3.63 8.34 15.24
C SER A 6 4.96 8.58 14.54
N THR A 7 5.71 7.52 14.24
CA THR A 7 6.97 7.61 13.49
C THR A 7 6.74 8.08 12.05
N MET A 8 5.71 7.55 11.39
CA MET A 8 5.36 7.98 10.03
C MET A 8 4.91 9.45 9.99
N ILE A 9 4.11 9.88 10.96
CA ILE A 9 3.68 11.28 11.10
C ILE A 9 4.89 12.20 11.28
N ASP A 10 5.82 11.87 12.16
CA ASP A 10 7.02 12.69 12.39
C ASP A 10 7.91 12.78 11.15
N ARG A 11 8.09 11.66 10.43
CA ARG A 11 8.82 11.64 9.16
C ARG A 11 8.11 12.47 8.09
N ALA A 12 6.81 12.33 7.95
CA ALA A 12 6.03 13.09 6.97
C ALA A 12 6.13 14.61 7.21
N LYS A 13 6.11 15.05 8.47
CA LYS A 13 6.29 16.46 8.85
C LYS A 13 7.67 17.01 8.52
N ALA A 14 8.71 16.17 8.58
CA ALA A 14 10.10 16.60 8.37
C ALA A 14 10.37 17.02 6.91
N ASP A 15 9.68 16.41 5.95
CA ASP A 15 9.72 16.76 4.51
C ASP A 15 8.31 16.64 3.93
N LYS A 16 7.54 17.73 4.00
CA LYS A 16 6.14 17.75 3.60
C LYS A 16 5.97 17.52 2.12
N LYS A 17 5.15 16.54 1.80
CA LYS A 17 4.72 16.22 0.43
C LYS A 17 3.28 16.67 0.18
N THR A 18 2.93 16.80 -1.07
CA THR A 18 1.58 17.15 -1.51
C THR A 18 0.80 15.87 -1.82
N ILE A 19 -0.27 15.62 -1.07
CA ILE A 19 -1.11 14.42 -1.21
C ILE A 19 -2.46 14.81 -1.79
N VAL A 20 -2.84 14.17 -2.89
CA VAL A 20 -4.18 14.34 -3.48
C VAL A 20 -5.16 13.30 -2.90
N LEU A 21 -6.33 13.81 -2.52
CA LEU A 21 -7.48 13.06 -2.00
C LEU A 21 -8.64 13.20 -2.99
N PRO A 22 -8.88 12.21 -3.85
CA PRO A 22 -9.86 12.33 -4.94
C PRO A 22 -11.32 12.36 -4.48
N GLU A 23 -11.62 11.90 -3.26
CA GLU A 23 -12.99 11.67 -2.77
C GLU A 23 -13.46 12.80 -1.84
N GLY A 24 -13.45 14.04 -2.30
CA GLY A 24 -13.86 15.22 -1.53
C GLY A 24 -15.35 15.24 -1.12
N ASN A 25 -16.12 14.24 -1.52
CA ASN A 25 -17.50 14.02 -1.09
C ASN A 25 -17.62 13.11 0.14
N ASP A 26 -16.56 12.37 0.54
CA ASP A 26 -16.56 11.45 1.68
C ASP A 26 -16.11 12.15 2.96
N GLU A 27 -16.93 12.08 4.01
CA GLU A 27 -16.66 12.79 5.28
C GLU A 27 -15.43 12.27 6.01
N ARG A 28 -15.10 10.98 5.86
CA ARG A 28 -13.89 10.39 6.46
C ARG A 28 -12.62 10.94 5.84
N ILE A 29 -12.66 11.19 4.53
CA ILE A 29 -11.56 11.83 3.78
C ILE A 29 -11.38 13.28 4.24
N LEU A 30 -12.48 14.03 4.40
CA LEU A 30 -12.42 15.42 4.84
C LEU A 30 -11.99 15.56 6.30
N GLU A 31 -12.45 14.67 7.19
CA GLU A 31 -11.99 14.60 8.58
C GLU A 31 -10.48 14.28 8.67
N ALA A 32 -10.02 13.32 7.87
CA ALA A 32 -8.59 13.00 7.81
C ALA A 32 -7.75 14.16 7.24
N ALA A 33 -8.28 14.88 6.22
CA ALA A 33 -7.65 16.07 5.66
C ALA A 33 -7.52 17.19 6.70
N GLU A 34 -8.59 17.48 7.47
CA GLU A 34 -8.57 18.43 8.59
C GLU A 34 -7.47 18.09 9.59
N LYS A 35 -7.42 16.82 10.05
CA LYS A 35 -6.40 16.34 10.99
C LYS A 35 -4.98 16.42 10.43
N ALA A 36 -4.79 16.10 9.16
CA ALA A 36 -3.50 16.18 8.48
C ALA A 36 -2.99 17.63 8.39
N LEU A 37 -3.90 18.58 8.08
CA LEU A 37 -3.59 20.02 8.04
C LEU A 37 -3.28 20.56 9.43
N GLU A 38 -4.12 20.28 10.45
CA GLU A 38 -3.90 20.69 11.84
C GLU A 38 -2.57 20.21 12.39
N GLN A 39 -2.18 18.99 12.06
CA GLN A 39 -0.89 18.42 12.45
C GLN A 39 0.27 18.88 11.58
N GLY A 40 0.03 19.56 10.47
CA GLY A 40 1.06 19.98 9.53
C GLY A 40 1.76 18.81 8.83
N LEU A 41 1.04 17.70 8.61
CA LEU A 41 1.58 16.43 8.13
C LEU A 41 1.92 16.46 6.64
N ALA A 42 1.05 17.05 5.82
CA ALA A 42 1.21 17.13 4.36
C ALA A 42 0.54 18.41 3.83
N ASN A 43 0.86 18.77 2.59
CA ASN A 43 0.02 19.68 1.82
C ASN A 43 -1.11 18.84 1.21
N ILE A 44 -2.35 19.30 1.34
CA ILE A 44 -3.52 18.53 0.93
C ILE A 44 -4.17 19.16 -0.30
N VAL A 45 -4.40 18.34 -1.31
CA VAL A 45 -5.21 18.65 -2.49
C VAL A 45 -6.46 17.77 -2.44
N ILE A 46 -7.64 18.38 -2.50
CA ILE A 46 -8.93 17.68 -2.48
C ILE A 46 -9.59 17.88 -3.85
N VAL A 47 -10.01 16.78 -4.49
CA VAL A 47 -10.79 16.85 -5.72
C VAL A 47 -12.28 16.85 -5.36
N GLY A 48 -12.99 17.88 -5.81
CA GLY A 48 -14.43 18.04 -5.57
C GLY A 48 -14.86 19.50 -5.76
N LYS A 49 -16.16 19.72 -5.82
CA LYS A 49 -16.69 21.09 -5.95
C LYS A 49 -16.52 21.86 -4.65
N PRO A 50 -15.92 23.06 -4.69
CA PRO A 50 -15.61 23.83 -3.47
C PRO A 50 -16.81 24.07 -2.56
N GLU A 51 -17.99 24.38 -3.14
CA GLU A 51 -19.21 24.60 -2.36
C GLU A 51 -19.73 23.32 -1.69
N GLU A 52 -19.60 22.15 -2.34
CA GLU A 52 -20.03 20.86 -1.76
C GLU A 52 -19.10 20.45 -0.62
N VAL A 53 -17.79 20.64 -0.79
CA VAL A 53 -16.79 20.37 0.25
C VAL A 53 -16.98 21.31 1.44
N ALA A 54 -17.16 22.62 1.19
CA ALA A 54 -17.39 23.61 2.25
C ALA A 54 -18.67 23.35 3.04
N ALA A 55 -19.74 22.87 2.38
CA ALA A 55 -21.02 22.54 3.02
C ALA A 55 -20.91 21.42 4.07
N LYS A 56 -19.84 20.59 4.02
CA LYS A 56 -19.57 19.53 5.00
C LYS A 56 -19.07 20.06 6.36
N GLY A 57 -18.58 21.30 6.44
CA GLY A 57 -18.27 21.99 7.69
C GLY A 57 -16.93 21.64 8.32
N PHE A 58 -16.03 20.91 7.64
CA PHE A 58 -14.66 20.64 8.09
C PHE A 58 -13.77 21.87 7.93
N LYS A 59 -12.77 22.03 8.81
CA LYS A 59 -11.78 23.10 8.74
C LYS A 59 -10.64 22.71 7.81
N LEU A 60 -10.75 23.13 6.57
CA LEU A 60 -9.80 22.79 5.52
C LEU A 60 -8.91 23.97 5.11
N ASP A 61 -8.63 24.89 6.05
CA ASP A 61 -7.76 26.04 5.82
C ASP A 61 -6.35 25.57 5.44
N GLY A 62 -5.91 25.95 4.25
CA GLY A 62 -4.63 25.53 3.69
C GLY A 62 -4.71 24.32 2.74
N ALA A 63 -5.86 23.66 2.58
CA ALA A 63 -6.07 22.73 1.50
C ALA A 63 -6.30 23.46 0.17
N THR A 64 -5.84 22.86 -0.93
CA THR A 64 -6.23 23.24 -2.28
C THR A 64 -7.42 22.39 -2.71
N ILE A 65 -8.58 23.01 -2.98
CA ILE A 65 -9.77 22.31 -3.47
C ILE A 65 -9.86 22.53 -4.98
N ILE A 66 -9.97 21.47 -5.76
CA ILE A 66 -9.97 21.49 -7.23
C ILE A 66 -11.24 20.86 -7.76
N ASP A 67 -12.02 21.65 -8.50
CA ASP A 67 -13.15 21.12 -9.26
C ASP A 67 -12.64 20.43 -10.54
N ASN A 68 -12.88 19.11 -10.63
CA ASN A 68 -12.50 18.32 -11.79
C ASN A 68 -13.48 18.45 -12.98
N THR A 69 -14.58 19.19 -12.82
CA THR A 69 -15.62 19.31 -13.85
C THR A 69 -15.40 20.51 -14.77
N GLU A 70 -14.57 21.49 -14.37
CA GLU A 70 -14.34 22.72 -15.14
C GLU A 70 -12.94 23.32 -14.92
N GLY A 71 -12.61 24.36 -15.66
CA GLY A 71 -11.37 25.14 -15.48
C GLY A 71 -10.20 24.70 -16.38
N GLU A 72 -9.13 25.51 -16.34
CA GLU A 72 -7.95 25.28 -17.19
C GLU A 72 -7.17 24.03 -16.78
N LEU A 73 -7.10 23.72 -15.48
CA LEU A 73 -6.41 22.55 -15.00
C LEU A 73 -7.07 21.25 -15.48
N ARG A 74 -8.43 21.22 -15.57
CA ARG A 74 -9.13 20.09 -16.20
C ARG A 74 -8.68 19.88 -17.64
N LYS A 75 -8.59 20.95 -18.42
CA LYS A 75 -8.14 20.87 -19.82
C LYS A 75 -6.71 20.36 -19.93
N GLU A 76 -5.82 20.87 -19.07
CA GLU A 76 -4.44 20.39 -18.99
C GLU A 76 -4.38 18.89 -18.70
N MET A 77 -5.14 18.41 -17.71
CA MET A 77 -5.17 16.97 -17.36
C MET A 77 -5.76 16.13 -18.50
N ALA A 78 -6.82 16.60 -19.17
CA ALA A 78 -7.41 15.92 -20.33
C ALA A 78 -6.43 15.82 -21.50
N GLU A 79 -5.71 16.92 -21.83
CA GLU A 79 -4.71 16.93 -22.88
C GLU A 79 -3.52 16.01 -22.54
N ALA A 80 -3.02 16.06 -21.32
CA ALA A 80 -1.95 15.19 -20.84
C ALA A 80 -2.37 13.71 -20.89
N PHE A 81 -3.61 13.38 -20.50
CA PHE A 81 -4.13 12.02 -20.61
C PHE A 81 -4.31 11.57 -22.06
N TYR A 82 -4.78 12.44 -22.95
CA TYR A 82 -4.84 12.17 -24.38
C TYR A 82 -3.46 11.83 -24.93
N GLU A 83 -2.45 12.69 -24.70
CA GLU A 83 -1.08 12.46 -25.15
C GLU A 83 -0.52 11.10 -24.64
N LEU A 84 -0.80 10.75 -23.39
CA LEU A 84 -0.39 9.49 -22.79
C LEU A 84 -1.06 8.28 -23.46
N ARG A 85 -2.30 8.42 -23.96
CA ARG A 85 -3.15 7.29 -24.36
C ARG A 85 -3.57 7.28 -25.85
N LYS A 86 -3.24 8.30 -26.64
CA LYS A 86 -3.59 8.38 -28.07
C LYS A 86 -3.12 7.18 -28.88
N SER A 87 -1.93 6.62 -28.57
CA SER A 87 -1.42 5.42 -29.22
C SER A 87 -2.21 4.14 -28.90
N LYS A 88 -3.10 4.20 -27.90
CA LYS A 88 -4.04 3.14 -27.51
C LYS A 88 -5.47 3.42 -27.97
N GLY A 89 -5.66 4.38 -28.87
CA GLY A 89 -6.95 4.69 -29.51
C GLY A 89 -7.88 5.61 -28.71
N VAL A 90 -7.39 6.27 -27.66
CA VAL A 90 -8.19 7.28 -26.93
C VAL A 90 -8.31 8.54 -27.80
N THR A 91 -9.53 9.09 -27.94
CA THR A 91 -9.77 10.39 -28.63
C THR A 91 -9.70 11.56 -27.62
N PRO A 92 -9.55 12.82 -28.10
CA PRO A 92 -9.58 13.99 -27.22
C PRO A 92 -10.88 14.07 -26.39
N GLU A 93 -12.03 13.78 -27.01
CA GLU A 93 -13.34 13.80 -26.34
C GLU A 93 -13.45 12.74 -25.25
N GLN A 94 -12.89 11.55 -25.50
CA GLN A 94 -12.83 10.50 -24.50
C GLN A 94 -11.87 10.85 -23.35
N ALA A 95 -10.78 11.54 -23.67
CA ALA A 95 -9.82 11.99 -22.66
C ALA A 95 -10.44 13.07 -21.76
N ASP A 96 -11.18 14.02 -22.33
CA ASP A 96 -11.91 15.03 -21.57
C ASP A 96 -12.99 14.39 -20.68
N ALA A 97 -13.83 13.52 -21.23
CA ALA A 97 -14.84 12.81 -20.46
C ALA A 97 -14.26 11.93 -19.33
N GLN A 98 -13.04 11.41 -19.49
CA GLN A 98 -12.38 10.61 -18.44
C GLN A 98 -12.02 11.46 -17.20
N MET A 99 -11.88 12.77 -17.34
CA MET A 99 -11.59 13.68 -16.22
C MET A 99 -12.80 13.93 -15.32
N ASP A 100 -14.01 13.48 -15.69
CA ASP A 100 -15.17 13.45 -14.80
C ASP A 100 -14.98 12.44 -13.65
N ASP A 101 -14.17 11.42 -13.87
CA ASP A 101 -13.80 10.44 -12.85
C ASP A 101 -12.71 11.02 -11.94
N VAL A 102 -13.05 11.22 -10.67
CA VAL A 102 -12.17 11.84 -9.68
C VAL A 102 -10.87 11.05 -9.45
N MET A 103 -10.91 9.70 -9.58
CA MET A 103 -9.72 8.86 -9.45
C MET A 103 -8.78 9.05 -10.63
N TYR A 104 -9.30 9.12 -11.86
CA TYR A 104 -8.48 9.42 -13.03
C TYR A 104 -7.92 10.83 -12.97
N PHE A 105 -8.74 11.82 -12.59
CA PHE A 105 -8.29 13.20 -12.45
C PHE A 105 -7.18 13.34 -11.39
N GLY A 106 -7.39 12.78 -10.18
CA GLY A 106 -6.38 12.76 -9.13
C GLY A 106 -5.09 12.03 -9.54
N THR A 107 -5.22 10.94 -10.28
CA THR A 107 -4.06 10.21 -10.82
C THR A 107 -3.31 11.03 -11.87
N MET A 108 -4.00 11.85 -12.66
CA MET A 108 -3.35 12.76 -13.59
C MET A 108 -2.64 13.91 -12.86
N LEU A 109 -3.21 14.46 -11.77
CA LEU A 109 -2.50 15.41 -10.91
C LEU A 109 -1.18 14.84 -10.38
N LEU A 110 -1.20 13.59 -9.92
CA LEU A 110 0.02 12.88 -9.50
C LEU A 110 1.01 12.71 -10.69
N LYS A 111 0.52 12.30 -11.86
CA LYS A 111 1.35 12.06 -13.04
C LYS A 111 2.04 13.30 -13.59
N THR A 112 1.37 14.44 -13.51
CA THR A 112 1.87 15.71 -14.04
C THR A 112 2.65 16.53 -13.00
N GLY A 113 2.85 16.02 -11.79
CA GLY A 113 3.66 16.65 -10.74
C GLY A 113 2.93 17.74 -9.95
N HIS A 114 1.59 17.79 -10.02
CA HIS A 114 0.78 18.66 -9.15
C HIS A 114 0.59 18.07 -7.75
N ALA A 115 0.93 16.80 -7.57
CA ALA A 115 0.98 16.11 -6.30
C ALA A 115 2.14 15.11 -6.28
N ASP A 116 2.59 14.74 -5.07
CA ASP A 116 3.66 13.77 -4.83
C ASP A 116 3.10 12.38 -4.50
N GLY A 117 1.84 12.30 -4.08
CA GLY A 117 1.16 11.05 -3.75
C GLY A 117 -0.36 11.18 -3.85
N LEU A 118 -1.03 10.01 -3.89
CA LEU A 118 -2.50 9.92 -3.91
C LEU A 118 -2.99 8.91 -2.87
N VAL A 119 -4.06 9.27 -2.17
CA VAL A 119 -4.80 8.36 -1.26
C VAL A 119 -6.28 8.42 -1.60
N GLY A 120 -6.88 7.28 -1.93
CA GLY A 120 -8.30 7.19 -2.26
C GLY A 120 -8.79 5.74 -2.16
N GLY A 121 -10.10 5.52 -2.34
CA GLY A 121 -10.74 4.19 -2.22
C GLY A 121 -11.74 4.08 -1.08
N ALA A 122 -11.97 5.17 -0.32
CA ALA A 122 -12.95 5.18 0.76
C ALA A 122 -14.37 4.89 0.27
N CYS A 123 -14.73 5.33 -0.92
CA CYS A 123 -16.02 5.06 -1.55
C CYS A 123 -15.92 4.40 -2.95
N HIS A 124 -14.71 4.08 -3.42
CA HIS A 124 -14.47 3.33 -4.65
C HIS A 124 -14.04 1.89 -4.38
N ALA A 125 -14.22 1.01 -5.35
CA ALA A 125 -13.67 -0.34 -5.24
C ALA A 125 -12.17 -0.32 -5.60
N THR A 126 -11.38 -1.25 -5.03
CA THR A 126 -9.95 -1.39 -5.30
C THR A 126 -9.61 -1.38 -6.81
N LYS A 127 -10.44 -2.01 -7.64
CA LYS A 127 -10.27 -1.99 -9.10
C LYS A 127 -10.33 -0.59 -9.72
N ASP A 128 -11.17 0.30 -9.15
CA ASP A 128 -11.40 1.64 -9.66
C ASP A 128 -10.24 2.58 -9.25
N VAL A 129 -9.51 2.26 -8.18
CA VAL A 129 -8.26 2.91 -7.79
C VAL A 129 -7.07 2.35 -8.59
N LEU A 130 -6.95 1.03 -8.70
CA LEU A 130 -5.82 0.40 -9.39
C LEU A 130 -5.85 0.58 -10.92
N HIS A 131 -7.04 0.71 -11.52
CA HIS A 131 -7.14 0.86 -12.96
C HIS A 131 -6.46 2.15 -13.48
N PRO A 132 -6.74 3.37 -12.96
CA PRO A 132 -5.96 4.55 -13.31
C PRO A 132 -4.49 4.44 -12.91
N ALA A 133 -4.16 3.86 -11.75
CA ALA A 133 -2.78 3.64 -11.33
C ALA A 133 -1.98 2.88 -12.40
N LEU A 134 -2.47 1.73 -12.85
CA LEU A 134 -1.80 0.90 -13.86
C LEU A 134 -1.80 1.52 -15.26
N ARG A 135 -2.83 2.28 -15.61
CA ARG A 135 -2.93 2.92 -16.94
C ARG A 135 -2.08 4.17 -17.09
N ILE A 136 -1.89 4.93 -16.02
CA ILE A 136 -1.27 6.26 -16.00
C ILE A 136 0.11 6.22 -15.36
N ILE A 137 0.20 5.76 -14.11
CA ILE A 137 1.44 5.72 -13.33
C ILE A 137 2.32 4.56 -13.80
N LYS A 138 1.73 3.37 -14.00
CA LYS A 138 2.39 2.12 -14.36
C LYS A 138 3.30 1.59 -13.23
N THR A 139 3.99 0.47 -13.51
CA THR A 139 4.99 -0.07 -12.59
C THR A 139 6.25 0.78 -12.57
N ALA A 140 6.91 0.82 -11.42
CA ALA A 140 8.22 1.43 -11.26
C ALA A 140 9.27 0.72 -12.14
N PRO A 141 10.33 1.42 -12.57
CA PRO A 141 11.46 0.77 -13.25
C PRO A 141 11.98 -0.43 -12.43
N GLY A 142 12.06 -1.59 -13.07
CA GLY A 142 12.52 -2.83 -12.44
C GLY A 142 11.43 -3.62 -11.71
N SER A 143 10.22 -3.06 -11.51
CA SER A 143 9.07 -3.79 -10.94
C SER A 143 8.27 -4.47 -12.04
N LYS A 144 8.01 -5.77 -11.88
CA LYS A 144 7.22 -6.56 -12.85
C LYS A 144 5.72 -6.53 -12.56
N LEU A 145 5.35 -6.30 -11.31
CA LEU A 145 3.95 -6.27 -10.85
C LEU A 145 3.73 -5.20 -9.79
N VAL A 146 2.46 -4.90 -9.54
CA VAL A 146 1.99 -4.12 -8.40
C VAL A 146 1.41 -5.09 -7.39
N SER A 147 1.79 -4.92 -6.13
CA SER A 147 1.26 -5.68 -5.00
C SER A 147 0.95 -4.75 -3.83
N SER A 148 0.53 -5.31 -2.71
CA SER A 148 0.20 -4.52 -1.52
C SER A 148 0.70 -5.17 -0.24
N PHE A 149 0.76 -4.37 0.81
CA PHE A 149 0.97 -4.87 2.16
C PHE A 149 0.12 -4.13 3.18
N PHE A 150 -0.07 -4.73 4.33
CA PHE A 150 -0.52 -4.04 5.53
C PHE A 150 0.62 -3.99 6.55
N VAL A 151 0.79 -2.85 7.22
CA VAL A 151 1.53 -2.79 8.46
C VAL A 151 0.57 -3.14 9.59
N MET A 152 0.89 -4.19 10.32
CA MET A 152 0.11 -4.66 11.46
C MET A 152 0.84 -4.30 12.76
N GLU A 153 0.17 -3.60 13.68
CA GLU A 153 0.67 -3.38 15.05
C GLU A 153 -0.19 -4.18 16.03
N VAL A 154 0.39 -5.23 16.59
CA VAL A 154 -0.25 -6.10 17.58
C VAL A 154 0.22 -5.71 18.98
N SER A 155 -0.68 -5.12 19.78
CA SER A 155 -0.35 -4.68 21.14
C SER A 155 0.03 -5.85 22.05
N ASN A 156 1.05 -5.66 22.90
CA ASN A 156 1.55 -6.66 23.85
C ASN A 156 1.99 -7.97 23.17
N CYS A 157 2.46 -7.93 21.95
CA CYS A 157 2.99 -9.06 21.22
C CYS A 157 4.52 -9.03 21.25
N GLU A 158 5.14 -10.17 21.58
CA GLU A 158 6.60 -10.33 21.64
C GLU A 158 7.23 -10.73 20.29
N PHE A 159 6.40 -11.15 19.32
CA PHE A 159 6.86 -11.60 18.01
C PHE A 159 7.09 -10.43 17.04
N GLY A 160 7.77 -10.72 15.93
CA GLY A 160 8.12 -9.71 14.95
C GLY A 160 9.06 -8.65 15.53
N ASP A 161 8.85 -7.40 15.20
CA ASP A 161 9.54 -6.27 15.85
C ASP A 161 8.62 -5.68 16.92
N ALA A 162 8.57 -6.36 18.07
CA ALA A 162 7.71 -6.02 19.21
C ALA A 162 6.23 -5.83 18.84
N GLY A 163 5.70 -6.73 18.03
CA GLY A 163 4.31 -6.72 17.55
C GLY A 163 4.10 -6.03 16.20
N THR A 164 5.15 -5.44 15.62
CA THR A 164 5.06 -4.82 14.29
C THR A 164 5.44 -5.82 13.20
N PHE A 165 4.58 -5.90 12.16
CA PHE A 165 4.73 -6.81 11.03
C PHE A 165 4.33 -6.14 9.72
N MET A 166 4.84 -6.67 8.59
CA MET A 166 4.21 -6.49 7.28
C MET A 166 3.61 -7.79 6.77
N PHE A 167 2.35 -7.75 6.37
CA PHE A 167 1.61 -8.85 5.74
C PHE A 167 1.39 -8.54 4.26
N SER A 168 1.77 -9.47 3.35
CA SER A 168 1.72 -9.25 1.89
C SER A 168 1.43 -10.56 1.12
N ASP A 169 0.74 -10.57 0.00
CA ASP A 169 -0.10 -9.52 -0.55
C ASP A 169 -1.54 -9.69 -0.04
N CYS A 170 -2.13 -8.61 0.45
CA CYS A 170 -3.42 -8.68 1.13
C CYS A 170 -4.60 -8.11 0.31
N ALA A 171 -4.36 -7.49 -0.88
CA ALA A 171 -5.42 -6.76 -1.58
C ALA A 171 -5.36 -6.78 -3.12
N VAL A 172 -4.23 -7.12 -3.75
CA VAL A 172 -4.02 -6.91 -5.20
C VAL A 172 -3.88 -8.22 -5.98
N CYS A 173 -2.91 -9.06 -5.64
CA CYS A 173 -2.60 -10.28 -6.39
C CYS A 173 -3.43 -11.47 -5.90
N ILE A 174 -4.44 -11.86 -6.67
CA ILE A 174 -5.41 -12.90 -6.25
C ILE A 174 -4.72 -14.27 -6.15
N GLN A 175 -4.08 -14.71 -7.23
CA GLN A 175 -3.42 -16.02 -7.35
C GLN A 175 -2.04 -15.81 -7.97
N PRO A 176 -1.04 -15.35 -7.19
CA PRO A 176 0.31 -15.17 -7.70
C PRO A 176 0.92 -16.52 -8.09
N ASN A 177 1.60 -16.60 -9.22
CA ASN A 177 2.48 -17.71 -9.55
C ASN A 177 3.81 -17.58 -8.78
N ALA A 178 4.75 -18.51 -8.97
CA ALA A 178 6.03 -18.50 -8.25
C ALA A 178 6.86 -17.24 -8.55
N GLU A 179 6.87 -16.77 -9.80
CA GLU A 179 7.57 -15.54 -10.19
C GLU A 179 6.96 -14.33 -9.51
N ASP A 180 5.62 -14.18 -9.56
CA ASP A 180 4.89 -13.08 -8.93
C ASP A 180 5.11 -13.08 -7.40
N LEU A 181 5.02 -14.25 -6.77
CA LEU A 181 5.20 -14.39 -5.32
C LEU A 181 6.63 -14.02 -4.89
N SER A 182 7.63 -14.34 -5.71
CA SER A 182 9.02 -13.93 -5.47
C SER A 182 9.20 -12.41 -5.56
N GLU A 183 8.53 -11.75 -6.52
CA GLU A 183 8.54 -10.28 -6.62
C GLU A 183 7.86 -9.63 -5.42
N ILE A 184 6.71 -10.18 -4.97
CA ILE A 184 6.02 -9.72 -3.76
C ILE A 184 6.94 -9.78 -2.55
N ALA A 185 7.64 -10.90 -2.34
CA ALA A 185 8.55 -11.09 -1.22
C ALA A 185 9.69 -10.05 -1.21
N VAL A 186 10.34 -9.85 -2.36
CA VAL A 186 11.44 -8.88 -2.52
C VAL A 186 10.94 -7.45 -2.35
N ALA A 187 9.80 -7.11 -2.95
CA ALA A 187 9.21 -5.77 -2.83
C ALA A 187 8.83 -5.46 -1.37
N THR A 188 8.26 -6.44 -0.65
CA THR A 188 7.86 -6.26 0.75
C THR A 188 9.07 -6.14 1.67
N ALA A 189 10.15 -6.90 1.43
CA ALA A 189 11.41 -6.73 2.17
C ALA A 189 11.96 -5.30 2.04
N LYS A 190 12.03 -4.78 0.82
CA LYS A 190 12.45 -3.39 0.55
C LYS A 190 11.53 -2.37 1.24
N SER A 191 10.22 -2.57 1.13
CA SER A 191 9.24 -1.68 1.77
C SER A 191 9.37 -1.70 3.29
N TYR A 192 9.64 -2.88 3.89
CA TYR A 192 9.85 -3.01 5.34
C TYR A 192 11.05 -2.19 5.80
N GLU A 193 12.22 -2.40 5.21
CA GLU A 193 13.43 -1.67 5.58
C GLU A 193 13.29 -0.16 5.36
N LYS A 194 12.65 0.22 4.26
CA LYS A 194 12.43 1.62 3.90
C LYS A 194 11.52 2.35 4.90
N LEU A 195 10.38 1.74 5.27
CA LEU A 195 9.40 2.37 6.15
C LEU A 195 9.76 2.23 7.63
N LEU A 196 10.25 1.07 8.06
CA LEU A 196 10.53 0.81 9.48
C LEU A 196 11.99 1.06 9.87
N GLY A 197 12.92 1.13 8.90
CA GLY A 197 14.35 1.32 9.18
C GLY A 197 14.98 0.14 9.91
N ALA A 198 14.40 -1.04 9.83
CA ALA A 198 14.82 -2.26 10.50
C ALA A 198 15.03 -3.38 9.48
N GLU A 199 15.86 -4.37 9.82
CA GLU A 199 16.16 -5.52 8.96
C GLU A 199 14.90 -6.35 8.68
N ALA A 200 14.62 -6.60 7.39
CA ALA A 200 13.53 -7.46 6.96
C ALA A 200 13.88 -8.95 7.15
N ARG A 201 13.03 -9.69 7.87
CA ARG A 201 13.10 -11.14 8.04
C ARG A 201 11.83 -11.75 7.45
N VAL A 202 11.92 -12.15 6.18
CA VAL A 202 10.78 -12.51 5.34
C VAL A 202 10.51 -14.01 5.42
N ALA A 203 9.35 -14.39 5.96
CA ALA A 203 8.85 -15.75 5.91
C ALA A 203 7.87 -15.91 4.74
N MET A 204 8.17 -16.82 3.82
CA MET A 204 7.24 -17.25 2.79
C MET A 204 6.35 -18.36 3.35
N LEU A 205 5.08 -18.01 3.57
CA LEU A 205 4.14 -18.84 4.32
C LEU A 205 3.52 -19.94 3.46
N SER A 206 3.30 -21.08 4.12
CA SER A 206 2.58 -22.24 3.60
C SER A 206 1.95 -23.02 4.74
N HIS A 207 1.10 -23.98 4.42
CA HIS A 207 0.68 -25.02 5.38
C HIS A 207 1.76 -26.10 5.62
N SER A 208 2.90 -26.01 4.96
CA SER A 208 4.09 -26.86 5.09
C SER A 208 5.28 -26.10 5.70
N SER A 209 6.20 -26.80 6.33
CA SER A 209 7.53 -26.30 6.71
C SER A 209 8.60 -27.25 6.21
N TYR A 210 9.55 -26.75 5.41
CA TYR A 210 10.72 -27.48 4.90
C TYR A 210 10.40 -28.85 4.31
N GLY A 211 9.36 -28.91 3.45
CA GLY A 211 8.99 -30.12 2.71
C GLY A 211 8.20 -31.15 3.54
N SER A 212 7.57 -30.74 4.65
CA SER A 212 6.71 -31.62 5.45
C SER A 212 5.46 -32.08 4.68
N VAL A 213 5.01 -31.29 3.71
CA VAL A 213 3.97 -31.63 2.73
C VAL A 213 4.49 -31.32 1.33
N LYS A 214 4.07 -32.12 0.33
CA LYS A 214 4.44 -31.92 -1.07
C LYS A 214 3.21 -31.97 -1.94
N ASP A 215 2.78 -30.80 -2.41
CA ASP A 215 1.70 -30.59 -3.35
C ASP A 215 2.00 -29.36 -4.22
N ASP A 216 1.11 -29.02 -5.15
CA ASP A 216 1.31 -27.91 -6.08
C ASP A 216 1.39 -26.55 -5.36
N ASP A 217 0.65 -26.37 -4.28
CA ASP A 217 0.62 -25.10 -3.52
C ASP A 217 1.94 -24.90 -2.77
N THR A 218 2.46 -25.95 -2.11
CA THR A 218 3.76 -25.88 -1.44
C THR A 218 4.90 -25.74 -2.44
N GLN A 219 4.84 -26.43 -3.58
CA GLN A 219 5.84 -26.34 -4.62
C GLN A 219 5.95 -24.93 -5.20
N LYS A 220 4.82 -24.25 -5.39
CA LYS A 220 4.78 -22.83 -5.79
C LYS A 220 5.60 -21.94 -4.84
N VAL A 221 5.44 -22.13 -3.53
CA VAL A 221 6.16 -21.32 -2.53
C VAL A 221 7.65 -21.63 -2.51
N VAL A 222 8.03 -22.93 -2.64
CA VAL A 222 9.44 -23.35 -2.73
C VAL A 222 10.13 -22.77 -3.96
N GLU A 223 9.48 -22.78 -5.12
CA GLU A 223 9.99 -22.17 -6.34
C GLU A 223 10.12 -20.65 -6.21
N ALA A 224 9.11 -19.99 -5.63
CA ALA A 224 9.13 -18.56 -5.36
C ALA A 224 10.28 -18.16 -4.42
N LEU A 225 10.53 -18.95 -3.38
CA LEU A 225 11.66 -18.73 -2.47
C LEU A 225 13.01 -18.79 -3.20
N ALA A 226 13.19 -19.81 -4.05
CA ALA A 226 14.43 -19.96 -4.81
C ALA A 226 14.68 -18.74 -5.71
N LEU A 227 13.62 -18.26 -6.37
CA LEU A 227 13.66 -17.05 -7.21
C LEU A 227 13.93 -15.78 -6.38
N ALA A 228 13.29 -15.62 -5.23
CA ALA A 228 13.47 -14.47 -4.34
C ALA A 228 14.90 -14.38 -3.82
N LYS A 229 15.48 -15.48 -3.35
CA LYS A 229 16.89 -15.57 -2.91
C LYS A 229 17.88 -15.27 -4.02
N GLN A 230 17.55 -15.61 -5.27
CA GLN A 230 18.38 -15.32 -6.43
C GLN A 230 18.31 -13.82 -6.82
N LYS A 231 17.11 -13.20 -6.73
CA LYS A 231 16.88 -11.81 -7.09
C LYS A 231 17.44 -10.83 -6.06
N ALA A 232 17.39 -11.20 -4.79
CA ALA A 232 17.72 -10.30 -3.67
C ALA A 232 18.44 -11.07 -2.55
N PRO A 233 19.68 -11.52 -2.82
CA PRO A 233 20.46 -12.32 -1.86
C PRO A 233 20.86 -11.54 -0.59
N GLU A 234 20.71 -10.23 -0.60
CA GLU A 234 20.96 -9.35 0.55
C GLU A 234 19.92 -9.45 1.64
N PHE A 235 18.67 -9.90 1.32
CA PHE A 235 17.61 -10.02 2.30
C PHE A 235 17.55 -11.41 2.94
N ALA A 236 17.20 -11.45 4.22
CA ALA A 236 16.87 -12.68 4.91
C ALA A 236 15.45 -13.13 4.51
N ILE A 237 15.36 -13.96 3.46
CA ILE A 237 14.11 -14.56 2.97
C ILE A 237 14.20 -16.06 3.14
N ASP A 238 13.20 -16.69 3.80
CA ASP A 238 13.20 -18.14 3.99
C ASP A 238 11.80 -18.75 4.01
N GLY A 239 11.71 -20.08 3.83
CA GLY A 239 10.47 -20.84 3.70
C GLY A 239 10.70 -22.19 3.00
N GLU A 240 9.66 -22.92 2.60
CA GLU A 240 8.29 -22.57 3.02
C GLU A 240 8.14 -22.83 4.54
N LEU A 241 7.41 -21.95 5.22
CA LEU A 241 7.20 -22.03 6.66
C LEU A 241 5.71 -21.96 7.02
N GLN A 242 5.27 -22.80 7.94
CA GLN A 242 4.00 -22.57 8.63
C GLN A 242 4.10 -21.33 9.50
N ALA A 243 2.96 -20.66 9.74
CA ALA A 243 2.93 -19.40 10.49
C ALA A 243 3.46 -19.54 11.92
N ASP A 244 3.20 -20.66 12.60
CA ASP A 244 3.74 -20.96 13.92
C ASP A 244 5.28 -21.13 13.91
N ALA A 245 5.82 -21.78 12.89
CA ALA A 245 7.26 -21.91 12.72
C ALA A 245 7.94 -20.57 12.35
N ALA A 246 7.26 -19.72 11.59
CA ALA A 246 7.77 -18.40 11.24
C ALA A 246 7.88 -17.46 12.47
N LEU A 247 6.93 -17.59 13.41
CA LEU A 247 6.76 -16.62 14.51
C LEU A 247 7.32 -17.11 15.85
N VAL A 248 7.13 -18.39 16.20
CA VAL A 248 7.37 -18.90 17.55
C VAL A 248 8.74 -19.59 17.64
N PRO A 249 9.70 -19.06 18.45
CA PRO A 249 11.06 -19.61 18.51
C PRO A 249 11.14 -21.09 18.89
N SER A 250 10.29 -21.57 19.81
CA SER A 250 10.27 -22.98 20.21
C SER A 250 9.78 -23.91 19.11
N VAL A 251 8.85 -23.44 18.25
CA VAL A 251 8.36 -24.19 17.09
C VAL A 251 9.42 -24.18 15.99
N ALA A 252 10.05 -23.03 15.75
CA ALA A 252 11.15 -22.90 14.80
C ALA A 252 12.30 -23.85 15.12
N ALA A 253 12.71 -23.95 16.37
CA ALA A 253 13.76 -24.86 16.82
C ALA A 253 13.48 -26.34 16.52
N SER A 254 12.20 -26.71 16.42
CA SER A 254 11.77 -28.06 16.08
C SER A 254 11.60 -28.30 14.58
N LYS A 255 10.98 -27.32 13.87
CA LYS A 255 10.57 -27.50 12.46
C LYS A 255 11.59 -26.96 11.45
N ALA A 256 12.36 -25.93 11.82
CA ALA A 256 13.30 -25.23 10.94
C ALA A 256 14.52 -24.69 11.70
N PRO A 257 15.32 -25.56 12.38
CA PRO A 257 16.38 -25.13 13.28
C PRO A 257 17.50 -24.31 12.61
N ASP A 258 17.72 -24.55 11.32
CA ASP A 258 18.80 -23.88 10.55
C ASP A 258 18.30 -22.63 9.79
N SER A 259 17.02 -22.25 9.96
CA SER A 259 16.45 -21.10 9.27
C SER A 259 16.97 -19.77 9.84
N PRO A 260 17.41 -18.83 9.00
CA PRO A 260 17.78 -17.49 9.44
C PRO A 260 16.56 -16.62 9.79
N VAL A 261 15.32 -17.07 9.50
CA VAL A 261 14.07 -16.31 9.61
C VAL A 261 13.09 -16.94 10.62
N ALA A 262 12.99 -18.26 10.66
CA ALA A 262 12.03 -18.96 11.51
C ALA A 262 12.16 -18.54 12.99
N GLY A 263 11.02 -18.35 13.64
CA GLY A 263 10.90 -17.92 15.03
C GLY A 263 11.13 -16.42 15.28
N LYS A 264 11.43 -15.63 14.24
CA LYS A 264 11.71 -14.20 14.35
C LYS A 264 11.29 -13.39 13.12
N ALA A 265 10.40 -13.95 12.28
CA ALA A 265 9.90 -13.26 11.10
C ALA A 265 9.14 -11.98 11.48
N ASN A 266 9.35 -10.92 10.71
CA ASN A 266 8.63 -9.64 10.81
C ASN A 266 7.92 -9.28 9.49
N VAL A 267 8.22 -9.98 8.40
CA VAL A 267 7.51 -9.89 7.13
C VAL A 267 6.92 -11.26 6.80
N LEU A 268 5.59 -11.31 6.63
CA LEU A 268 4.85 -12.51 6.31
C LEU A 268 4.27 -12.42 4.91
N VAL A 269 4.78 -13.24 3.99
CA VAL A 269 4.30 -13.31 2.61
C VAL A 269 3.42 -14.53 2.47
N PHE A 270 2.15 -14.30 2.16
CA PHE A 270 1.12 -15.31 2.04
C PHE A 270 1.08 -15.91 0.63
N PRO A 271 0.67 -17.19 0.48
CA PRO A 271 0.72 -17.88 -0.80
C PRO A 271 -0.31 -17.36 -1.82
N ASP A 272 -1.39 -16.74 -1.35
CA ASP A 272 -2.47 -16.17 -2.16
C ASP A 272 -3.28 -15.14 -1.37
N LEU A 273 -4.21 -14.47 -2.08
CA LEU A 273 -5.03 -13.42 -1.51
C LEU A 273 -6.00 -13.93 -0.45
N ASP A 274 -6.56 -15.12 -0.61
CA ASP A 274 -7.51 -15.66 0.36
C ASP A 274 -6.85 -15.83 1.73
N ALA A 275 -5.66 -16.46 1.75
CA ALA A 275 -4.89 -16.66 2.97
C ALA A 275 -4.50 -15.32 3.61
N ALA A 276 -4.01 -14.36 2.83
CA ALA A 276 -3.57 -13.06 3.31
C ALA A 276 -4.74 -12.20 3.82
N ASN A 277 -5.80 -12.07 3.02
CA ASN A 277 -6.95 -11.22 3.33
C ASN A 277 -7.74 -11.73 4.55
N ILE A 278 -7.91 -13.06 4.66
CA ILE A 278 -8.50 -13.67 5.85
C ILE A 278 -7.56 -13.49 7.05
N GLY A 279 -6.27 -13.76 6.87
CA GLY A 279 -5.26 -13.69 7.93
C GLY A 279 -5.16 -12.32 8.59
N TYR A 280 -4.97 -11.23 7.80
CA TYR A 280 -4.86 -9.91 8.40
C TYR A 280 -6.15 -9.47 9.11
N LYS A 281 -7.33 -9.79 8.56
CA LYS A 281 -8.61 -9.46 9.19
C LYS A 281 -8.82 -10.20 10.50
N LEU A 282 -8.44 -11.47 10.58
CA LEU A 282 -8.51 -12.23 11.82
C LEU A 282 -7.60 -11.60 12.90
N VAL A 283 -6.36 -11.25 12.56
CA VAL A 283 -5.45 -10.59 13.48
C VAL A 283 -5.99 -9.22 13.90
N GLN A 284 -6.43 -8.40 12.94
CA GLN A 284 -7.03 -7.09 13.22
C GLN A 284 -8.20 -7.18 14.20
N ARG A 285 -9.13 -8.11 13.96
CA ARG A 285 -10.37 -8.20 14.77
C ARG A 285 -10.18 -8.93 16.08
N LEU A 286 -9.48 -10.08 16.09
CA LEU A 286 -9.31 -10.92 17.28
C LEU A 286 -8.24 -10.40 18.23
N ALA A 287 -7.09 -9.95 17.69
CA ALA A 287 -6.02 -9.38 18.50
C ALA A 287 -6.16 -7.86 18.72
N LYS A 288 -7.20 -7.24 18.13
CA LYS A 288 -7.41 -5.77 18.14
C LYS A 288 -6.17 -5.02 17.66
N ALA A 289 -5.52 -5.59 16.64
CA ALA A 289 -4.35 -4.98 16.01
C ALA A 289 -4.77 -3.78 15.16
N GLU A 290 -3.93 -2.74 15.16
CA GLU A 290 -4.00 -1.71 14.15
C GLU A 290 -3.51 -2.28 12.80
N ALA A 291 -4.15 -1.88 11.72
CA ALA A 291 -3.85 -2.38 10.38
C ALA A 291 -3.83 -1.21 9.39
N TYR A 292 -2.63 -0.75 9.05
CA TYR A 292 -2.44 0.37 8.11
C TYR A 292 -2.24 -0.16 6.70
N GLY A 293 -3.19 0.13 5.82
CA GLY A 293 -3.17 -0.34 4.42
C GLY A 293 -4.56 -0.45 3.79
N PRO A 294 -4.65 -1.04 2.58
CA PRO A 294 -3.52 -1.62 1.84
C PRO A 294 -2.58 -0.54 1.28
N ILE A 295 -1.30 -0.72 1.48
CA ILE A 295 -0.27 0.14 0.91
C ILE A 295 0.27 -0.52 -0.35
N THR A 296 0.23 0.19 -1.47
CA THR A 296 0.71 -0.32 -2.75
C THR A 296 2.22 -0.23 -2.85
N GLN A 297 2.80 -1.20 -3.54
CA GLN A 297 4.21 -1.25 -3.88
C GLN A 297 4.40 -1.68 -5.33
N GLY A 298 5.50 -1.24 -5.93
CA GLY A 298 5.81 -1.51 -7.33
C GLY A 298 5.20 -0.52 -8.33
N LEU A 299 4.46 0.51 -7.90
CA LEU A 299 4.01 1.62 -8.73
C LEU A 299 5.12 2.65 -8.96
N GLY A 300 5.09 3.35 -10.10
CA GLY A 300 6.04 4.40 -10.46
C GLY A 300 5.89 5.71 -9.69
N ALA A 301 4.83 5.85 -8.87
CA ALA A 301 4.62 6.93 -7.91
C ALA A 301 3.72 6.43 -6.78
N PRO A 302 3.80 7.02 -5.56
CA PRO A 302 2.98 6.62 -4.42
C PRO A 302 1.49 6.87 -4.68
N MET A 303 0.71 5.81 -4.74
CA MET A 303 -0.73 5.85 -4.89
C MET A 303 -1.34 4.69 -4.11
N ASN A 304 -2.05 5.00 -3.02
CA ASN A 304 -2.54 4.01 -2.08
C ASN A 304 -4.07 3.91 -2.08
N ASP A 305 -4.55 2.67 -2.01
CA ASP A 305 -5.96 2.34 -1.90
C ASP A 305 -6.41 2.36 -0.42
N LEU A 306 -7.68 2.57 -0.19
CA LEU A 306 -8.33 2.51 1.11
C LEU A 306 -9.35 1.38 1.14
N SER A 307 -9.53 0.78 2.29
CA SER A 307 -10.71 -0.07 2.51
C SER A 307 -11.97 0.79 2.56
N ARG A 308 -13.05 0.39 1.91
CA ARG A 308 -14.36 1.05 2.05
C ARG A 308 -14.89 1.06 3.48
N GLY A 309 -14.35 0.22 4.34
CA GLY A 309 -14.64 0.20 5.78
C GLY A 309 -13.62 0.95 6.64
N CYS A 310 -12.77 1.79 6.05
CA CYS A 310 -11.78 2.58 6.79
C CYS A 310 -12.43 3.64 7.67
N SER A 311 -11.75 4.01 8.75
CA SER A 311 -12.02 5.18 9.58
C SER A 311 -11.22 6.39 9.07
N ALA A 312 -11.52 7.58 9.56
CA ALA A 312 -10.71 8.78 9.29
C ALA A 312 -9.26 8.65 9.81
N GLU A 313 -9.06 7.89 10.91
CA GLU A 313 -7.73 7.59 11.45
C GLU A 313 -6.93 6.68 10.51
N ASP A 314 -7.58 5.68 9.91
CA ASP A 314 -6.94 4.83 8.90
C ASP A 314 -6.50 5.67 7.69
N VAL A 315 -7.36 6.58 7.22
CA VAL A 315 -7.03 7.51 6.12
C VAL A 315 -5.84 8.39 6.49
N LEU A 316 -5.82 8.97 7.71
CA LEU A 316 -4.70 9.78 8.20
C LEU A 316 -3.39 8.98 8.21
N GLY A 317 -3.45 7.73 8.66
CA GLY A 317 -2.30 6.82 8.64
C GLY A 317 -1.77 6.56 7.23
N VAL A 318 -2.68 6.31 6.28
CA VAL A 318 -2.29 6.09 4.88
C VAL A 318 -1.75 7.38 4.24
N ILE A 319 -2.28 8.56 4.58
CA ILE A 319 -1.70 9.86 4.14
C ILE A 319 -0.25 9.98 4.64
N ALA A 320 0.01 9.70 5.92
CA ALA A 320 1.36 9.77 6.49
C ALA A 320 2.33 8.79 5.79
N ILE A 321 1.91 7.55 5.56
CA ILE A 321 2.71 6.54 4.87
C ILE A 321 2.97 6.97 3.41
N THR A 322 1.95 7.47 2.71
CA THR A 322 2.08 7.95 1.32
C THR A 322 3.05 9.12 1.22
N ALA A 323 3.00 10.06 2.17
CA ALA A 323 3.95 11.17 2.23
C ALA A 323 5.39 10.67 2.43
N VAL A 324 5.61 9.68 3.31
CA VAL A 324 6.92 9.06 3.50
C VAL A 324 7.38 8.30 2.26
N GLN A 325 6.50 7.55 1.58
CA GLN A 325 6.85 6.92 0.30
C GLN A 325 7.29 7.95 -0.75
N ALA A 326 6.64 9.12 -0.79
CA ALA A 326 6.95 10.19 -1.74
C ALA A 326 8.26 10.94 -1.44
N GLN A 327 8.78 10.91 -0.20
CA GLN A 327 10.09 11.47 0.15
C GLN A 327 11.24 10.67 -0.49
N GLU A 328 10.97 9.43 -0.83
CA GLU A 328 11.96 8.44 -1.23
C GLU A 328 11.77 7.95 -2.68
N ALA A 329 10.81 8.56 -3.42
CA ALA A 329 10.46 8.23 -4.80
C ALA A 329 11.39 8.91 -5.84
#